data_beb542eeb6de8e94b8a408051368a839
#
_entry.id   beb542eeb6de8e94b8a408051368a839
#
_cell.length_a   1.000
_cell.length_b   1.000
_cell.length_c   1.000
_cell.angle_alpha   90.00
_cell.angle_beta   90.00
_cell.angle_gamma   90.00
#
_symmetry.space_group_name_H-M   'P 1'
#
loop_
_entity.id
_entity.type
_entity.pdbx_description
1 polymer ?
#
loop_
_entity_poly.entity_id
_entity_poly.type
_entity_poly.pdbx_seq_one_letter_code
_entity_poly.pdbx_strand_id
1 'polypeptide(L)'
;MCRTVRERLCVEYSAVIEYAVILVFPAAMAFAGAMDLLTMTIPNRVSIVLVAAFVVAAAMVGIGWWAVASHIGAGLLMLAVGIGMFALGWLGGGDAKLLAATALWLGFEQLLPYLLLTSVAGGALAIAILSYRRIMPPLWLARQRWAFNLHGAKSGIPYGIALSAAGLHVFPSTIWFASAGI
;
A
#
# COMPACT_ATOMS: atom_id res chain seq x y z
N MET A 1 7.32 45.34 3.32
CA MET A 1 6.17 44.69 3.97
C MET A 1 5.43 43.72 3.01
N CYS A 2 5.28 44.02 1.73
CA CYS A 2 4.60 43.14 0.77
C CYS A 2 5.39 41.86 0.38
N ARG A 3 6.73 41.88 0.41
CA ARG A 3 7.61 40.76 0.05
C ARG A 3 7.48 39.62 1.04
N THR A 4 7.43 39.90 2.34
CA THR A 4 7.30 38.93 3.42
C THR A 4 5.97 38.18 3.45
N VAL A 5 4.87 38.81 3.03
CA VAL A 5 3.54 38.18 2.96
C VAL A 5 3.49 37.19 1.80
N ARG A 6 4.06 37.53 0.65
CA ARG A 6 4.12 36.65 -0.52
C ARG A 6 4.99 35.42 -0.26
N GLU A 7 6.12 35.59 0.41
CA GLU A 7 7.00 34.48 0.79
C GLU A 7 6.31 33.51 1.78
N ARG A 8 5.60 34.04 2.77
CA ARG A 8 4.83 33.20 3.71
C ARG A 8 3.73 32.42 3.02
N LEU A 9 2.96 33.06 2.14
CA LEU A 9 1.92 32.39 1.37
C LEU A 9 2.49 31.27 0.46
N CYS A 10 3.64 31.50 -0.17
CA CYS A 10 4.30 30.46 -0.97
C CYS A 10 4.74 29.27 -0.13
N VAL A 11 5.28 29.50 1.07
CA VAL A 11 5.70 28.43 2.00
C VAL A 11 4.50 27.65 2.53
N GLU A 12 3.41 28.33 2.91
CA GLU A 12 2.18 27.66 3.34
C GLU A 12 1.56 26.81 2.21
N TYR A 13 1.55 27.34 0.98
CA TYR A 13 1.01 26.61 -0.17
C TYR A 13 1.84 25.37 -0.50
N SER A 14 3.18 25.46 -0.46
CA SER A 14 4.04 24.31 -0.69
C SER A 14 3.84 23.22 0.35
N ALA A 15 3.76 23.58 1.62
CA ALA A 15 3.52 22.63 2.71
C ALA A 15 2.17 21.91 2.56
N VAL A 16 1.09 22.63 2.23
CA VAL A 16 -0.23 22.02 2.01
C VAL A 16 -0.21 20.99 0.89
N ILE A 17 0.49 21.28 -0.22
CA ILE A 17 0.59 20.37 -1.35
C ILE A 17 1.45 19.15 -0.99
N GLU A 18 2.55 19.34 -0.26
CA GLU A 18 3.39 18.24 0.23
C GLU A 18 2.59 17.28 1.12
N TYR A 19 1.84 17.81 2.09
CA TYR A 19 0.95 16.99 2.93
C TYR A 19 -0.12 16.26 2.10
N ALA A 20 -0.73 16.94 1.13
CA ALA A 20 -1.75 16.34 0.29
C ALA A 20 -1.19 15.15 -0.52
N VAL A 21 0.02 15.28 -1.07
CA VAL A 21 0.66 14.22 -1.86
C VAL A 21 1.07 13.04 -0.96
N ILE A 22 1.59 13.30 0.24
CA ILE A 22 1.95 12.26 1.21
C ILE A 22 0.72 11.48 1.66
N LEU A 23 -0.42 12.13 1.81
CA LEU A 23 -1.69 11.50 2.18
C LEU A 23 -2.26 10.58 1.08
N VAL A 24 -1.81 10.70 -0.18
CA VAL A 24 -2.24 9.80 -1.26
C VAL A 24 -1.85 8.35 -0.95
N PHE A 25 -0.67 8.11 -0.38
CA PHE A 25 -0.23 6.75 -0.07
C PHE A 25 -1.15 6.07 0.96
N PRO A 26 -1.39 6.61 2.17
CA PRO A 26 -2.30 5.99 3.13
C PRO A 26 -3.72 5.81 2.59
N ALA A 27 -4.24 6.81 1.87
CA ALA A 27 -5.58 6.73 1.29
C ALA A 27 -5.69 5.61 0.24
N ALA A 28 -4.70 5.50 -0.65
CA ALA A 28 -4.65 4.45 -1.66
C ALA A 28 -4.49 3.06 -1.04
N MET A 29 -3.67 2.92 0.01
CA MET A 29 -3.50 1.65 0.73
C MET A 29 -4.78 1.25 1.45
N ALA A 30 -5.44 2.17 2.18
CA ALA A 30 -6.72 1.91 2.83
C ALA A 30 -7.79 1.49 1.80
N PHE A 31 -7.85 2.18 0.67
CA PHE A 31 -8.76 1.84 -0.43
C PHE A 31 -8.44 0.46 -1.03
N ALA A 32 -7.16 0.14 -1.27
CA ALA A 32 -6.75 -1.15 -1.81
C ALA A 32 -7.17 -2.31 -0.89
N GLY A 33 -6.90 -2.19 0.42
CA GLY A 33 -7.30 -3.20 1.41
C GLY A 33 -8.81 -3.38 1.51
N ALA A 34 -9.57 -2.27 1.48
CA ALA A 34 -11.03 -2.32 1.48
C ALA A 34 -11.58 -2.98 0.20
N MET A 35 -11.06 -2.63 -0.96
CA MET A 35 -11.47 -3.24 -2.23
C MET A 35 -11.14 -4.73 -2.27
N ASP A 36 -9.97 -5.14 -1.79
CA ASP A 36 -9.59 -6.54 -1.72
C ASP A 36 -10.51 -7.34 -0.79
N LEU A 37 -10.85 -6.79 0.39
CA LEU A 37 -11.82 -7.40 1.31
C LEU A 37 -13.20 -7.57 0.67
N LEU A 38 -13.69 -6.54 -0.02
CA LEU A 38 -15.06 -6.49 -0.51
C LEU A 38 -15.25 -7.23 -1.83
N THR A 39 -14.24 -7.17 -2.72
CA THR A 39 -14.36 -7.62 -4.10
C THR A 39 -13.35 -8.68 -4.51
N MET A 40 -12.38 -9.03 -3.65
CA MET A 40 -11.25 -9.92 -3.95
C MET A 40 -10.45 -9.46 -5.19
N THR A 41 -10.47 -8.16 -5.46
CA THR A 41 -9.75 -7.59 -6.61
C THR A 41 -9.24 -6.19 -6.28
N ILE A 42 -7.98 -5.93 -6.63
CA ILE A 42 -7.36 -4.61 -6.50
C ILE A 42 -7.34 -3.95 -7.88
N PRO A 43 -8.01 -2.79 -8.07
CA PRO A 43 -8.01 -2.11 -9.36
C PRO A 43 -6.59 -1.64 -9.73
N ASN A 44 -6.19 -1.83 -10.98
CA ASN A 44 -4.89 -1.36 -11.49
C ASN A 44 -4.66 0.13 -11.28
N ARG A 45 -5.74 0.91 -11.22
CA ARG A 45 -5.70 2.36 -10.98
C ARG A 45 -4.99 2.72 -9.68
N VAL A 46 -5.11 1.88 -8.63
CA VAL A 46 -4.46 2.12 -7.34
C VAL A 46 -2.94 2.14 -7.50
N SER A 47 -2.37 1.12 -8.13
CA SER A 47 -0.92 1.04 -8.35
C SER A 47 -0.43 2.16 -9.27
N ILE A 48 -1.20 2.55 -10.29
CA ILE A 48 -0.87 3.66 -11.18
C ILE A 48 -0.87 5.00 -10.41
N VAL A 49 -1.88 5.24 -9.58
CA VAL A 49 -1.95 6.45 -8.74
C VAL A 49 -0.78 6.50 -7.76
N LEU A 50 -0.43 5.38 -7.12
CA LEU A 50 0.72 5.30 -6.22
C LEU A 50 2.03 5.64 -6.93
N VAL A 51 2.26 5.10 -8.13
CA VAL A 51 3.48 5.39 -8.91
C VAL A 51 3.52 6.85 -9.34
N ALA A 52 2.40 7.39 -9.86
CA ALA A 52 2.33 8.79 -10.27
C ALA A 52 2.53 9.74 -9.09
N ALA A 53 1.89 9.46 -7.96
CA ALA A 53 2.03 10.26 -6.74
C ALA A 53 3.45 10.20 -6.18
N PHE A 54 4.14 9.04 -6.26
CA PHE A 54 5.55 8.93 -5.87
C PHE A 54 6.44 9.87 -6.69
N VAL A 55 6.27 9.92 -8.02
CA VAL A 55 7.07 10.80 -8.89
C VAL A 55 6.85 12.27 -8.50
N VAL A 56 5.60 12.66 -8.26
CA VAL A 56 5.25 14.02 -7.82
C VAL A 56 5.85 14.31 -6.44
N ALA A 57 5.70 13.41 -5.48
CA ALA A 57 6.25 13.56 -4.12
C ALA A 57 7.78 13.69 -4.15
N ALA A 58 8.47 12.84 -4.89
CA ALA A 58 9.91 12.85 -5.01
C ALA A 58 10.43 14.17 -5.61
N ALA A 59 9.73 14.70 -6.60
CA ALA A 59 10.07 15.99 -7.22
C ALA A 59 9.82 17.17 -6.27
N MET A 60 8.74 17.13 -5.48
CA MET A 60 8.36 18.21 -4.56
C MET A 60 9.24 18.26 -3.32
N VAL A 61 9.49 17.11 -2.70
CA VAL A 61 10.35 16.99 -1.50
C VAL A 61 11.83 17.18 -1.87
N GLY A 62 12.20 16.97 -3.15
CA GLY A 62 13.58 17.12 -3.60
C GLY A 62 14.52 16.08 -3.01
N ILE A 63 14.03 14.84 -2.81
CA ILE A 63 14.89 13.75 -2.31
C ILE A 63 16.06 13.51 -3.24
N GLY A 64 17.25 13.27 -2.65
CA GLY A 64 18.49 13.07 -3.39
C GLY A 64 18.38 11.91 -4.38
N TRP A 65 19.11 12.00 -5.47
CA TRP A 65 19.05 11.04 -6.57
C TRP A 65 19.35 9.59 -6.12
N TRP A 66 20.25 9.38 -5.14
CA TRP A 66 20.52 8.05 -4.56
C TRP A 66 19.32 7.48 -3.81
N ALA A 67 18.57 8.33 -3.11
CA ALA A 67 17.32 7.92 -2.47
C ALA A 67 16.28 7.51 -3.52
N VAL A 68 16.10 8.32 -4.58
CA VAL A 68 15.20 7.97 -5.70
C VAL A 68 15.58 6.62 -6.31
N ALA A 69 16.88 6.39 -6.56
CA ALA A 69 17.38 5.14 -7.11
C ALA A 69 17.10 3.94 -6.18
N SER A 70 17.25 4.12 -4.85
CA SER A 70 16.90 3.12 -3.83
C SER A 70 15.42 2.76 -3.87
N HIS A 71 14.55 3.76 -3.94
CA HIS A 71 13.10 3.57 -4.01
C HIS A 71 12.67 2.84 -5.30
N ILE A 72 13.19 3.28 -6.45
CA ILE A 72 12.92 2.62 -7.75
C ILE A 72 13.46 1.20 -7.73
N GLY A 73 14.67 0.97 -7.21
CA GLY A 73 15.26 -0.36 -7.09
C GLY A 73 14.41 -1.31 -6.24
N ALA A 74 13.91 -0.83 -5.10
CA ALA A 74 13.01 -1.61 -4.24
C ALA A 74 11.70 -1.96 -4.95
N GLY A 75 11.11 -0.99 -5.65
CA GLY A 75 9.89 -1.20 -6.44
C GLY A 75 10.08 -2.23 -7.56
N LEU A 76 11.17 -2.10 -8.33
CA LEU A 76 11.49 -3.04 -9.42
C LEU A 76 11.82 -4.44 -8.90
N LEU A 77 12.54 -4.56 -7.78
CA LEU A 77 12.83 -5.84 -7.15
C LEU A 77 11.53 -6.53 -6.74
N MET A 78 10.64 -5.81 -6.05
CA MET A 78 9.36 -6.37 -5.61
C MET A 78 8.40 -6.64 -6.77
N LEU A 79 8.49 -5.89 -7.86
CA LEU A 79 7.76 -6.21 -9.09
C LEU A 79 8.23 -7.53 -9.68
N ALA A 80 9.53 -7.75 -9.78
CA ALA A 80 10.11 -8.99 -10.30
C ALA A 80 9.72 -10.19 -9.42
N VAL A 81 9.84 -10.05 -8.09
CA VAL A 81 9.40 -11.07 -7.12
C VAL A 81 7.90 -11.33 -7.25
N GLY A 82 7.08 -10.28 -7.32
CA GLY A 82 5.64 -10.38 -7.46
C GLY A 82 5.20 -11.06 -8.77
N ILE A 83 5.87 -10.78 -9.88
CA ILE A 83 5.64 -11.46 -11.16
C ILE A 83 6.00 -12.95 -11.04
N GLY A 84 7.11 -13.29 -10.39
CA GLY A 84 7.49 -14.68 -10.14
C GLY A 84 6.45 -15.42 -9.30
N MET A 85 5.99 -14.83 -8.20
CA MET A 85 4.95 -15.40 -7.34
C MET A 85 3.61 -15.52 -8.07
N PHE A 86 3.26 -14.55 -8.92
CA PHE A 86 2.07 -14.61 -9.74
C PHE A 86 2.15 -15.75 -10.78
N ALA A 87 3.29 -15.91 -11.44
CA ALA A 87 3.51 -17.00 -12.40
C ALA A 87 3.42 -18.39 -11.76
N LEU A 88 3.81 -18.50 -10.47
CA LEU A 88 3.66 -19.72 -9.68
C LEU A 88 2.24 -19.93 -9.12
N GLY A 89 1.34 -18.96 -9.32
CA GLY A 89 -0.04 -19.02 -8.80
C GLY A 89 -0.15 -18.77 -7.29
N TRP A 90 0.90 -18.24 -6.65
CA TRP A 90 0.92 -17.98 -5.19
C TRP A 90 0.32 -16.64 -4.81
N LEU A 91 0.36 -15.66 -5.72
CA LEU A 91 -0.09 -14.30 -5.47
C LEU A 91 -1.00 -13.81 -6.59
N GLY A 92 -1.99 -12.99 -6.26
CA GLY A 92 -2.84 -12.32 -7.24
C GLY A 92 -2.09 -11.25 -8.04
N GLY A 93 -2.43 -11.04 -9.30
CA GLY A 93 -1.78 -10.01 -10.12
C GLY A 93 -2.01 -8.58 -9.60
N GLY A 94 -3.11 -8.34 -8.88
CA GLY A 94 -3.37 -7.09 -8.19
C GLY A 94 -2.43 -6.87 -7.00
N ASP A 95 -2.26 -7.93 -6.19
CA ASP A 95 -1.37 -7.93 -5.02
C ASP A 95 0.09 -7.72 -5.43
N ALA A 96 0.54 -8.37 -6.52
CA ALA A 96 1.90 -8.21 -7.06
C ALA A 96 2.20 -6.76 -7.44
N LYS A 97 1.23 -6.07 -8.07
CA LYS A 97 1.36 -4.66 -8.44
C LYS A 97 1.31 -3.74 -7.22
N LEU A 98 0.45 -4.05 -6.25
CA LEU A 98 0.37 -3.31 -5.00
C LEU A 98 1.66 -3.45 -4.20
N LEU A 99 2.21 -4.67 -4.08
CA LEU A 99 3.49 -4.96 -3.43
C LEU A 99 4.62 -4.10 -4.02
N ALA A 100 4.72 -4.06 -5.35
CA ALA A 100 5.73 -3.27 -6.05
C ALA A 100 5.55 -1.75 -5.84
N ALA A 101 4.31 -1.26 -5.94
CA ALA A 101 3.99 0.15 -5.74
C ALA A 101 4.23 0.58 -4.28
N THR A 102 3.95 -0.28 -3.31
CA THR A 102 4.24 -0.04 -1.90
C THR A 102 5.75 0.00 -1.65
N ALA A 103 6.50 -0.97 -2.19
CA ALA A 103 7.96 -1.01 -2.07
C ALA A 103 8.63 0.23 -2.68
N LEU A 104 8.08 0.78 -3.76
CA LEU A 104 8.51 2.05 -4.35
C LEU A 104 8.43 3.22 -3.36
N TRP A 105 7.37 3.28 -2.54
CA TRP A 105 7.21 4.31 -1.51
C TRP A 105 8.07 4.10 -0.28
N LEU A 106 8.34 2.84 0.09
CA LEU A 106 9.09 2.48 1.29
C LEU A 106 10.61 2.51 1.08
N GLY A 107 11.09 2.25 -0.14
CA GLY A 107 12.51 2.10 -0.43
C GLY A 107 13.12 0.85 0.23
N PHE A 108 14.42 0.62 0.03
CA PHE A 108 15.11 -0.54 0.62
C PHE A 108 15.18 -0.47 2.15
N GLU A 109 15.22 0.72 2.73
CA GLU A 109 15.37 0.89 4.19
C GLU A 109 14.19 0.27 4.96
N GLN A 110 12.97 0.46 4.46
CA GLN A 110 11.74 -0.02 5.11
C GLN A 110 11.19 -1.31 4.47
N LEU A 111 11.89 -1.86 3.47
CA LEU A 111 11.43 -3.04 2.75
C LEU A 111 11.37 -4.28 3.63
N LEU A 112 12.41 -4.53 4.43
CA LEU A 112 12.47 -5.71 5.30
C LEU A 112 11.41 -5.67 6.42
N PRO A 113 11.26 -4.60 7.21
CA PRO A 113 10.15 -4.46 8.17
C PRO A 113 8.78 -4.66 7.52
N TYR A 114 8.57 -4.09 6.33
CA TYR A 114 7.33 -4.24 5.58
C TYR A 114 7.04 -5.70 5.21
N LEU A 115 8.02 -6.41 4.65
CA LEU A 115 7.86 -7.81 4.24
C LEU A 115 7.62 -8.73 5.44
N LEU A 116 8.32 -8.51 6.55
CA LEU A 116 8.11 -9.28 7.78
C LEU A 116 6.70 -9.06 8.32
N LEU A 117 6.28 -7.81 8.43
CA LEU A 117 4.93 -7.49 8.92
C LEU A 117 3.84 -8.01 8.00
N THR A 118 4.03 -7.89 6.68
CA THR A 118 3.11 -8.45 5.68
C THR A 118 3.01 -9.96 5.80
N SER A 119 4.13 -10.64 6.01
CA SER A 119 4.16 -12.10 6.16
C SER A 119 3.42 -12.56 7.42
N VAL A 120 3.63 -11.87 8.54
CA VAL A 120 2.92 -12.15 9.81
C VAL A 120 1.43 -11.86 9.68
N ALA A 121 1.08 -10.68 9.17
CA ALA A 121 -0.32 -10.28 8.97
C ALA A 121 -1.04 -11.19 7.96
N GLY A 122 -0.38 -11.53 6.85
CA GLY A 122 -0.91 -12.44 5.84
C GLY A 122 -1.10 -13.86 6.38
N GLY A 123 -0.15 -14.37 7.17
CA GLY A 123 -0.27 -15.65 7.85
C GLY A 123 -1.43 -15.68 8.86
N ALA A 124 -1.54 -14.64 9.69
CA ALA A 124 -2.65 -14.49 10.63
C ALA A 124 -4.00 -14.41 9.91
N LEU A 125 -4.09 -13.63 8.83
CA LEU A 125 -5.27 -13.51 7.99
C LEU A 125 -5.64 -14.85 7.36
N ALA A 126 -4.66 -15.60 6.85
CA ALA A 126 -4.87 -16.93 6.28
C ALA A 126 -5.47 -17.90 7.33
N ILE A 127 -4.90 -17.93 8.53
CA ILE A 127 -5.40 -18.76 9.63
C ILE A 127 -6.82 -18.35 10.01
N ALA A 128 -7.08 -17.04 10.12
CA ALA A 128 -8.41 -16.51 10.45
C ALA A 128 -9.46 -16.92 9.41
N ILE A 129 -9.17 -16.78 8.11
CA ILE A 129 -10.10 -17.15 7.03
C ILE A 129 -10.28 -18.66 6.96
N LEU A 130 -9.22 -19.45 7.10
CA LEU A 130 -9.33 -20.92 7.10
C LEU A 130 -10.14 -21.41 8.31
N SER A 131 -10.00 -20.77 9.48
CA SER A 131 -10.81 -21.05 10.66
C SER A 131 -12.28 -20.65 10.44
N TYR A 132 -12.51 -19.47 9.85
CA TYR A 132 -13.84 -19.01 9.49
C TYR A 132 -14.54 -19.96 8.52
N ARG A 133 -13.84 -20.53 7.55
CA ARG A 133 -14.40 -21.52 6.59
C ARG A 133 -14.82 -22.83 7.24
N ARG A 134 -14.34 -23.15 8.45
CA ARG A 134 -14.73 -24.36 9.20
C ARG A 134 -15.99 -24.19 10.01
N ILE A 135 -16.44 -22.95 10.24
CA ILE A 135 -17.59 -22.60 11.08
C ILE A 135 -18.74 -22.19 10.17
N MET A 136 -19.95 -22.69 10.44
CA MET A 136 -21.14 -22.19 9.72
C MET A 136 -21.41 -20.74 10.11
N PRO A 137 -21.36 -19.78 9.17
CA PRO A 137 -21.63 -18.38 9.50
C PRO A 137 -23.10 -18.20 9.90
N PRO A 138 -23.39 -17.32 10.85
CA PRO A 138 -24.76 -16.97 11.19
C PRO A 138 -25.47 -16.36 9.98
N LEU A 139 -26.79 -16.56 9.90
CA LEU A 139 -27.60 -16.20 8.71
C LEU A 139 -27.48 -14.72 8.30
N TRP A 140 -27.31 -13.82 9.26
CA TRP A 140 -27.12 -12.38 8.98
C TRP A 140 -25.78 -12.09 8.28
N LEU A 141 -24.74 -12.84 8.62
CA LEU A 141 -23.42 -12.72 7.99
C LEU A 141 -23.38 -13.40 6.62
N ALA A 142 -24.04 -14.55 6.49
CA ALA A 142 -24.17 -15.28 5.23
C ALA A 142 -24.91 -14.47 4.13
N ARG A 143 -25.73 -13.50 4.51
CA ARG A 143 -26.42 -12.58 3.58
C ARG A 143 -25.48 -11.51 2.99
N GLN A 144 -24.32 -11.28 3.59
CA GLN A 144 -23.34 -10.30 3.11
C GLN A 144 -22.48 -10.93 2.01
N ARG A 145 -22.43 -10.32 0.80
CA ARG A 145 -21.70 -10.84 -0.35
C ARG A 145 -20.22 -11.07 -0.07
N TRP A 146 -19.57 -10.16 0.65
CA TRP A 146 -18.14 -10.27 0.98
C TRP A 146 -17.88 -11.47 1.91
N ALA A 147 -18.72 -11.67 2.94
CA ALA A 147 -18.58 -12.77 3.88
C ALA A 147 -18.86 -14.13 3.20
N PHE A 148 -19.80 -14.17 2.30
CA PHE A 148 -20.07 -15.35 1.48
C PHE A 148 -18.90 -15.69 0.56
N ASN A 149 -18.30 -14.69 -0.08
CA ASN A 149 -17.11 -14.87 -0.92
C ASN A 149 -15.94 -15.40 -0.12
N LEU A 150 -15.69 -14.88 1.10
CA LEU A 150 -14.62 -15.37 1.98
C LEU A 150 -14.82 -16.83 2.41
N HIS A 151 -16.08 -17.27 2.56
CA HIS A 151 -16.41 -18.64 2.97
C HIS A 151 -16.23 -19.65 1.82
N GLY A 152 -16.27 -19.21 0.57
CA GLY A 152 -16.12 -20.08 -0.60
C GLY A 152 -14.75 -20.76 -0.63
N ALA A 153 -14.70 -22.10 -0.68
CA ALA A 153 -13.44 -22.85 -0.69
C ALA A 153 -12.55 -22.56 -1.93
N LYS A 154 -13.13 -22.05 -3.02
CA LYS A 154 -12.44 -21.70 -4.27
C LYS A 154 -12.00 -20.24 -4.31
N SER A 155 -12.46 -19.38 -3.38
CA SER A 155 -12.00 -18.01 -3.31
C SER A 155 -10.62 -17.95 -2.66
N GLY A 156 -9.73 -17.13 -3.20
CA GLY A 156 -8.40 -16.88 -2.65
C GLY A 156 -8.44 -16.33 -1.22
N ILE A 157 -7.30 -15.95 -0.72
CA ILE A 157 -7.15 -15.17 0.51
C ILE A 157 -6.85 -13.74 0.06
N PRO A 158 -7.56 -12.72 0.58
CA PRO A 158 -7.33 -11.32 0.19
C PRO A 158 -6.02 -10.79 0.81
N TYR A 159 -4.89 -11.09 0.19
CA TYR A 159 -3.57 -10.66 0.66
C TYR A 159 -3.36 -9.15 0.61
N GLY A 160 -4.12 -8.44 -0.22
CA GLY A 160 -4.09 -6.99 -0.29
C GLY A 160 -4.42 -6.31 1.04
N ILE A 161 -5.20 -6.95 1.93
CA ILE A 161 -5.45 -6.46 3.29
C ILE A 161 -4.14 -6.44 4.10
N ALA A 162 -3.39 -7.54 4.07
CA ALA A 162 -2.13 -7.65 4.80
C ALA A 162 -1.07 -6.69 4.26
N LEU A 163 -0.95 -6.60 2.93
CA LEU A 163 -0.07 -5.65 2.24
C LEU A 163 -0.40 -4.20 2.63
N SER A 164 -1.70 -3.86 2.64
CA SER A 164 -2.17 -2.52 2.98
C SER A 164 -1.93 -2.18 4.45
N ALA A 165 -2.28 -3.08 5.36
CA ALA A 165 -2.09 -2.85 6.80
C ALA A 165 -0.61 -2.71 7.16
N ALA A 166 0.26 -3.57 6.62
CA ALA A 166 1.70 -3.49 6.83
C ALA A 166 2.28 -2.19 6.24
N GLY A 167 1.87 -1.80 5.03
CA GLY A 167 2.29 -0.56 4.39
C GLY A 167 1.90 0.67 5.21
N LEU A 168 0.67 0.73 5.69
CA LEU A 168 0.19 1.81 6.56
C LEU A 168 0.96 1.90 7.87
N HIS A 169 1.34 0.75 8.45
CA HIS A 169 2.07 0.70 9.72
C HIS A 169 3.52 1.17 9.56
N VAL A 170 4.18 0.79 8.47
CA VAL A 170 5.59 1.11 8.22
C VAL A 170 5.78 2.52 7.66
N PHE A 171 4.79 3.06 6.95
CA PHE A 171 4.89 4.35 6.26
C PHE A 171 5.32 5.53 7.15
N PRO A 172 4.87 5.68 8.41
CA PRO A 172 5.34 6.76 9.29
C PRO A 172 6.85 6.76 9.57
N SER A 173 7.53 5.62 9.38
CA SER A 173 8.98 5.49 9.57
C SER A 173 9.79 5.82 8.31
N THR A 174 9.15 6.31 7.26
CA THR A 174 9.79 6.65 5.98
C THR A 174 10.28 8.09 5.94
N ILE A 175 11.16 8.38 4.98
CA ILE A 175 11.68 9.72 4.71
C ILE A 175 10.57 10.76 4.44
N TRP A 176 9.41 10.33 3.99
CA TRP A 176 8.28 11.20 3.67
C TRP A 176 7.74 11.93 4.91
N PHE A 177 7.65 11.25 6.05
CA PHE A 177 7.26 11.86 7.31
C PHE A 177 8.36 12.74 7.91
N ALA A 178 9.62 12.29 7.83
CA ALA A 178 10.76 13.08 8.30
C ALA A 178 10.89 14.42 7.54
N SER A 179 10.61 14.42 6.23
CA SER A 179 10.62 15.64 5.41
C SER A 179 9.46 16.58 5.69
N ALA A 180 8.31 16.05 6.12
CA ALA A 180 7.13 16.84 6.49
C ALA A 180 7.23 17.48 7.88
N GLY A 181 8.30 17.22 8.66
CA GLY A 181 8.50 17.79 9.99
C GLY A 181 7.53 17.28 11.06
N ILE A 182 6.97 16.08 10.88
CA ILE A 182 6.03 15.42 11.80
C ILE A 182 6.76 14.33 12.57
#